data_bdf0c8c034b6fe2d83117dd83a7cb447
#
_entry.id   bdf0c8c034b6fe2d83117dd83a7cb447
#
_cell.length_a   1.000
_cell.length_b   1.000
_cell.length_c   1.000
_cell.angle_alpha   90.00
_cell.angle_beta   90.00
_cell.angle_gamma   90.00
#
_symmetry.space_group_name_H-M   'P 1'
#
loop_
_entity.id
_entity.type
_entity.pdbx_description
1 polymer ?
#
loop_
_entity_poly.entity_id
_entity_poly.type
_entity_poly.pdbx_seq_one_letter_code
_entity_poly.pdbx_strand_id
1 'polypeptide(L)'
;VIMQDFTGVPCVVDLATMREAMSSLGGDPSRINPLAPAELVIDHSVIADVFGAPDVFELNVALEYERNRERYQFLRWGQRAFDDFKVVPPGTGIVHQVNIEHLARTVVTREGPSGSVAYPDTCVGTDSHTTMVNGLGVVGWGVGGIEAEAAMLGQPVSMLIPKVVGFKLSGSLPEGATATDLVLTITEQRRRHGGVGEFVEFYPPGVAAVPLATRAPS
;
A
#
# COMPACT_ATOMS: atom_id res chain seq x y z
N VAL A 1 -7.25 -1.36 -0.67
CA VAL A 1 -6.23 -2.11 0.06
C VAL A 1 -5.01 -2.27 -0.83
N ILE A 2 -3.83 -1.92 -0.34
CA ILE A 2 -2.58 -2.05 -1.09
C ILE A 2 -1.64 -2.98 -0.32
N MET A 3 -1.13 -4.01 -1.00
CA MET A 3 -0.34 -5.06 -0.37
C MET A 3 1.00 -5.21 -1.06
N GLN A 4 2.05 -5.45 -0.29
CA GLN A 4 3.29 -6.00 -0.78
C GLN A 4 3.17 -7.54 -0.88
N ASP A 5 4.08 -8.21 -1.57
CA ASP A 5 3.91 -9.62 -1.95
C ASP A 5 4.16 -10.64 -0.84
N PHE A 6 4.95 -10.35 0.19
CA PHE A 6 5.15 -11.29 1.30
C PHE A 6 3.89 -11.54 2.12
N THR A 7 3.05 -10.53 2.27
CA THR A 7 1.78 -10.63 3.00
C THR A 7 0.59 -10.74 2.07
N GLY A 8 0.64 -10.12 0.89
CA GLY A 8 -0.45 -10.12 -0.08
C GLY A 8 -0.68 -11.47 -0.75
N VAL A 9 0.39 -12.22 -1.06
CA VAL A 9 0.22 -13.57 -1.64
C VAL A 9 -0.51 -14.51 -0.68
N PRO A 10 -0.16 -14.62 0.61
CA PRO A 10 -0.95 -15.35 1.59
C PRO A 10 -2.41 -14.91 1.64
N CYS A 11 -2.71 -13.62 1.64
CA CYS A 11 -4.10 -13.13 1.62
C CYS A 11 -4.88 -13.67 0.42
N VAL A 12 -4.29 -13.71 -0.76
CA VAL A 12 -4.94 -14.26 -1.96
C VAL A 12 -5.12 -15.78 -1.86
N VAL A 13 -4.16 -16.49 -1.23
CA VAL A 13 -4.28 -17.93 -0.94
C VAL A 13 -5.46 -18.18 -0.02
N ASP A 14 -5.63 -17.38 1.02
CA ASP A 14 -6.74 -17.52 1.96
C ASP A 14 -8.09 -17.25 1.28
N LEU A 15 -8.19 -16.23 0.43
CA LEU A 15 -9.39 -16.00 -0.38
C LEU A 15 -9.71 -17.20 -1.32
N ALA A 16 -8.68 -17.81 -1.91
CA ALA A 16 -8.85 -19.01 -2.75
C ALA A 16 -9.35 -20.20 -1.91
N THR A 17 -8.78 -20.40 -0.73
CA THR A 17 -9.20 -21.45 0.23
C THR A 17 -10.63 -21.24 0.71
N MET A 18 -11.02 -19.99 0.97
CA MET A 18 -12.40 -19.64 1.31
C MET A 18 -13.38 -20.00 0.17
N ARG A 19 -13.00 -19.81 -1.10
CA ARG A 19 -13.80 -20.24 -2.26
C ARG A 19 -13.96 -21.74 -2.31
N GLU A 20 -12.89 -22.48 -2.06
CA GLU A 20 -12.93 -23.95 -2.02
C GLU A 20 -13.84 -24.44 -0.89
N ALA A 21 -13.72 -23.86 0.31
CA ALA A 21 -14.57 -24.17 1.44
C ALA A 21 -16.05 -23.85 1.14
N MET A 22 -16.33 -22.69 0.54
CA MET A 22 -17.67 -22.29 0.15
C MET A 22 -18.29 -23.31 -0.83
N SER A 23 -17.52 -23.75 -1.84
CA SER A 23 -17.95 -24.78 -2.79
C SER A 23 -18.22 -26.11 -2.10
N SER A 24 -17.35 -26.54 -1.18
CA SER A 24 -17.50 -27.77 -0.43
C SER A 24 -18.73 -27.77 0.48
N LEU A 25 -19.15 -26.61 0.96
CA LEU A 25 -20.38 -26.41 1.73
C LEU A 25 -21.64 -26.25 0.87
N GLY A 26 -21.51 -26.35 -0.46
CA GLY A 26 -22.63 -26.21 -1.40
C GLY A 26 -23.04 -24.75 -1.65
N GLY A 27 -22.23 -23.78 -1.27
CA GLY A 27 -22.44 -22.36 -1.54
C GLY A 27 -21.85 -21.92 -2.87
N ASP A 28 -22.10 -20.67 -3.24
CA ASP A 28 -21.53 -20.05 -4.42
C ASP A 28 -20.14 -19.43 -4.12
N PRO A 29 -19.05 -20.00 -4.65
CA PRO A 29 -17.70 -19.51 -4.39
C PRO A 29 -17.44 -18.09 -4.93
N SER A 30 -18.22 -17.63 -5.91
CA SER A 30 -18.07 -16.27 -6.46
C SER A 30 -18.41 -15.17 -5.45
N ARG A 31 -19.13 -15.51 -4.38
CA ARG A 31 -19.42 -14.59 -3.27
C ARG A 31 -18.19 -14.23 -2.43
N ILE A 32 -17.15 -15.04 -2.48
CA ILE A 32 -15.87 -14.71 -1.86
C ILE A 32 -15.07 -13.84 -2.84
N ASN A 33 -15.09 -12.56 -2.57
CA ASN A 33 -14.50 -11.54 -3.44
C ASN A 33 -14.13 -10.32 -2.61
N PRO A 34 -13.06 -9.59 -2.94
CA PRO A 34 -12.79 -8.30 -2.32
C PRO A 34 -13.97 -7.33 -2.51
N LEU A 35 -14.41 -6.71 -1.42
CA LEU A 35 -15.47 -5.69 -1.43
C LEU A 35 -14.91 -4.27 -1.58
N ALA A 36 -13.60 -4.14 -1.52
CA ALA A 36 -12.85 -2.91 -1.79
C ALA A 36 -11.77 -3.23 -2.82
N PRO A 37 -11.36 -2.26 -3.66
CA PRO A 37 -10.26 -2.47 -4.59
C PRO A 37 -9.01 -2.95 -3.86
N ALA A 38 -8.40 -4.02 -4.34
CA ALA A 38 -7.23 -4.63 -3.76
C ALA A 38 -6.12 -4.72 -4.81
N GLU A 39 -4.95 -4.24 -4.45
CA GLU A 39 -3.80 -4.18 -5.33
C GLU A 39 -2.60 -4.81 -4.63
N LEU A 40 -1.89 -5.68 -5.34
CA LEU A 40 -0.71 -6.38 -4.84
C LEU A 40 0.47 -6.03 -5.73
N VAL A 41 1.55 -5.56 -5.11
CA VAL A 41 2.79 -5.24 -5.82
C VAL A 41 3.82 -6.33 -5.50
N ILE A 42 4.42 -6.89 -6.54
CA ILE A 42 5.52 -7.86 -6.40
C ILE A 42 6.82 -7.06 -6.31
N ASP A 43 7.30 -6.86 -5.09
CA ASP A 43 8.44 -5.98 -4.83
C ASP A 43 9.42 -6.52 -3.78
N HIS A 44 8.96 -6.90 -2.60
CA HIS A 44 9.81 -7.28 -1.47
C HIS A 44 10.52 -8.62 -1.68
N SER A 45 9.98 -9.53 -2.47
CA SER A 45 10.58 -10.83 -2.75
C SER A 45 11.57 -10.83 -3.92
N VAL A 46 11.69 -9.72 -4.63
CA VAL A 46 12.57 -9.61 -5.80
C VAL A 46 14.02 -9.54 -5.37
N ILE A 47 14.86 -10.37 -5.96
CA ILE A 47 16.28 -10.52 -5.63
C ILE A 47 17.14 -10.16 -6.83
N ALA A 48 18.21 -9.41 -6.60
CA ALA A 48 19.27 -9.21 -7.58
C ALA A 48 20.32 -10.32 -7.42
N ASP A 49 20.18 -11.40 -8.20
CA ASP A 49 21.10 -12.54 -8.17
C ASP A 49 22.43 -12.24 -8.90
N VAL A 50 22.34 -11.45 -9.96
CA VAL A 50 23.47 -11.07 -10.81
C VAL A 50 23.63 -9.55 -10.78
N PHE A 51 24.86 -9.09 -10.70
CA PHE A 51 25.17 -7.65 -10.65
C PHE A 51 26.50 -7.35 -11.34
N GLY A 52 26.74 -6.08 -11.67
CA GLY A 52 28.02 -5.59 -12.17
C GLY A 52 28.32 -5.95 -13.63
N ALA A 53 27.33 -6.39 -14.42
CA ALA A 53 27.49 -6.69 -15.85
C ALA A 53 26.41 -5.97 -16.67
N PRO A 54 26.59 -5.78 -17.98
CA PRO A 54 25.64 -5.04 -18.83
C PRO A 54 24.27 -5.73 -19.00
N ASP A 55 24.21 -7.03 -18.89
CA ASP A 55 23.04 -7.89 -19.13
C ASP A 55 22.34 -8.35 -17.85
N VAL A 56 22.66 -7.74 -16.71
CA VAL A 56 22.14 -8.13 -15.37
C VAL A 56 20.63 -8.03 -15.28
N PHE A 57 20.02 -7.06 -15.97
CA PHE A 57 18.58 -6.87 -15.89
C PHE A 57 17.84 -8.07 -16.50
N GLU A 58 18.18 -8.45 -17.71
CA GLU A 58 17.57 -9.56 -18.42
C GLU A 58 17.79 -10.89 -17.69
N LEU A 59 19.00 -11.10 -17.16
CA LEU A 59 19.32 -12.30 -16.38
C LEU A 59 18.50 -12.38 -15.08
N ASN A 60 18.41 -11.30 -14.32
CA ASN A 60 17.61 -11.27 -13.10
C ASN A 60 16.12 -11.48 -13.39
N VAL A 61 15.57 -10.89 -14.44
CA VAL A 61 14.18 -11.11 -14.86
C VAL A 61 13.94 -12.57 -15.18
N ALA A 62 14.84 -13.24 -15.94
CA ALA A 62 14.71 -14.65 -16.27
C ALA A 62 14.72 -15.52 -15.00
N LEU A 63 15.66 -15.29 -14.09
CA LEU A 63 15.78 -16.02 -12.83
C LEU A 63 14.55 -15.81 -11.93
N GLU A 64 14.05 -14.58 -11.85
CA GLU A 64 12.86 -14.25 -11.06
C GLU A 64 11.62 -15.01 -11.55
N TYR A 65 11.36 -15.01 -12.87
CA TYR A 65 10.24 -15.75 -13.43
C TYR A 65 10.40 -17.27 -13.40
N GLU A 66 11.60 -17.80 -13.50
CA GLU A 66 11.87 -19.23 -13.34
C GLU A 66 11.59 -19.66 -11.89
N ARG A 67 12.16 -18.96 -10.91
CA ARG A 67 12.01 -19.22 -9.46
C ARG A 67 10.57 -19.17 -9.00
N ASN A 68 9.83 -18.20 -9.45
CA ASN A 68 8.50 -17.86 -8.94
C ASN A 68 7.36 -18.21 -9.91
N ARG A 69 7.60 -19.08 -10.87
CA ARG A 69 6.64 -19.44 -11.94
C ARG A 69 5.27 -19.83 -11.39
N GLU A 70 5.23 -20.71 -10.40
CA GLU A 70 3.98 -21.19 -9.79
C GLU A 70 3.22 -20.06 -9.10
N ARG A 71 3.92 -19.26 -8.30
CA ARG A 71 3.35 -18.09 -7.63
C ARG A 71 2.75 -17.10 -8.62
N TYR A 72 3.43 -16.81 -9.71
CA TYR A 72 2.94 -15.86 -10.71
C TYR A 72 1.78 -16.41 -11.53
N GLN A 73 1.75 -17.70 -11.79
CA GLN A 73 0.58 -18.37 -12.39
C GLN A 73 -0.64 -18.27 -11.48
N PHE A 74 -0.46 -18.49 -10.18
CA PHE A 74 -1.50 -18.34 -9.16
C PHE A 74 -2.02 -16.89 -9.08
N LEU A 75 -1.15 -15.91 -9.02
CA LEU A 75 -1.55 -14.49 -8.98
C LEU A 75 -2.27 -14.06 -10.27
N ARG A 76 -1.83 -14.57 -11.42
CA ARG A 76 -2.53 -14.32 -12.69
C ARG A 76 -3.92 -14.95 -12.73
N TRP A 77 -4.09 -16.12 -12.11
CA TRP A 77 -5.40 -16.69 -11.89
C TRP A 77 -6.24 -15.79 -10.97
N GLY A 78 -5.69 -15.32 -9.87
CA GLY A 78 -6.37 -14.44 -8.91
C GLY A 78 -6.93 -13.19 -9.57
N GLN A 79 -6.17 -12.52 -10.43
CA GLN A 79 -6.64 -11.35 -11.19
C GLN A 79 -7.84 -11.62 -12.11
N ARG A 80 -8.08 -12.87 -12.48
CA ARG A 80 -9.22 -13.27 -13.31
C ARG A 80 -10.38 -13.82 -12.49
N ALA A 81 -10.06 -14.38 -11.34
CA ALA A 81 -11.02 -15.02 -10.45
C ALA A 81 -11.71 -14.03 -9.52
N PHE A 82 -11.00 -13.00 -9.09
CA PHE A 82 -11.51 -11.96 -8.19
C PHE A 82 -11.78 -10.67 -8.95
N ASP A 83 -12.93 -10.05 -8.66
CA ASP A 83 -13.21 -8.68 -9.09
C ASP A 83 -12.37 -7.70 -8.28
N ASP A 84 -12.07 -6.55 -8.85
CA ASP A 84 -11.31 -5.47 -8.20
C ASP A 84 -9.97 -5.89 -7.57
N PHE A 85 -9.36 -6.98 -8.07
CA PHE A 85 -8.04 -7.42 -7.66
C PHE A 85 -7.04 -7.24 -8.82
N LYS A 86 -5.93 -6.55 -8.54
CA LYS A 86 -4.86 -6.27 -9.50
C LYS A 86 -3.51 -6.66 -8.93
N VAL A 87 -2.61 -7.08 -9.82
CA VAL A 87 -1.22 -7.39 -9.47
C VAL A 87 -0.29 -6.53 -10.31
N VAL A 88 0.61 -5.82 -9.66
CA VAL A 88 1.73 -5.12 -10.30
C VAL A 88 2.90 -6.08 -10.41
N PRO A 89 3.43 -6.31 -11.62
CA PRO A 89 4.49 -7.31 -11.84
C PRO A 89 5.82 -6.90 -11.20
N PRO A 90 6.76 -7.86 -11.01
CA PRO A 90 8.09 -7.57 -10.50
C PRO A 90 8.85 -6.61 -11.42
N GLY A 91 9.79 -5.86 -10.85
CA GLY A 91 10.59 -4.88 -11.59
C GLY A 91 9.92 -3.52 -11.80
N THR A 92 8.76 -3.29 -11.19
CA THR A 92 8.00 -2.03 -11.31
C THR A 92 8.29 -1.05 -10.16
N GLY A 93 9.06 -1.48 -9.16
CA GLY A 93 9.44 -0.68 -7.99
C GLY A 93 8.64 -1.01 -6.74
N ILE A 94 9.04 -0.41 -5.62
CA ILE A 94 8.48 -0.67 -4.29
C ILE A 94 7.07 -0.11 -4.18
N VAL A 95 6.17 -0.84 -3.50
CA VAL A 95 4.74 -0.55 -3.41
C VAL A 95 4.42 0.83 -2.86
N HIS A 96 5.00 1.20 -1.71
CA HIS A 96 4.71 2.46 -1.04
C HIS A 96 5.75 3.56 -1.31
N GLN A 97 6.45 3.46 -2.41
CA GLN A 97 7.35 4.50 -2.92
C GLN A 97 6.98 4.80 -4.38
N VAL A 98 7.61 4.12 -5.33
CA VAL A 98 7.42 4.35 -6.77
C VAL A 98 5.97 4.11 -7.22
N ASN A 99 5.30 3.11 -6.64
CA ASN A 99 3.95 2.73 -7.04
C ASN A 99 2.85 3.49 -6.30
N ILE A 100 3.13 4.11 -5.15
CA ILE A 100 2.09 4.72 -4.31
C ILE A 100 1.33 5.84 -5.03
N GLU A 101 2.00 6.65 -5.84
CA GLU A 101 1.39 7.74 -6.58
C GLU A 101 0.44 7.26 -7.71
N HIS A 102 0.63 6.01 -8.17
CA HIS A 102 -0.24 5.39 -9.17
C HIS A 102 -1.40 4.62 -8.55
N LEU A 103 -1.19 4.04 -7.38
CA LEU A 103 -2.16 3.16 -6.73
C LEU A 103 -3.06 3.91 -5.75
N ALA A 104 -2.53 4.89 -5.02
CA ALA A 104 -3.31 5.68 -4.08
C ALA A 104 -4.24 6.64 -4.83
N ARG A 105 -5.52 6.51 -4.55
CA ARG A 105 -6.53 7.44 -5.04
C ARG A 105 -6.75 8.51 -3.98
N THR A 106 -6.72 9.77 -4.35
CA THR A 106 -6.97 10.86 -3.40
C THR A 106 -8.45 11.08 -3.15
N VAL A 107 -9.26 10.88 -4.19
CA VAL A 107 -10.72 10.98 -4.15
C VAL A 107 -11.31 9.80 -4.89
N VAL A 108 -12.28 9.16 -4.27
CA VAL A 108 -13.07 8.07 -4.87
C VAL A 108 -14.51 8.51 -5.04
N THR A 109 -15.20 7.90 -6.01
CA THR A 109 -16.62 8.10 -6.23
C THR A 109 -17.36 6.79 -6.04
N ARG A 110 -18.53 6.86 -5.46
CA ARG A 110 -19.43 5.72 -5.29
C ARG A 110 -20.84 6.10 -5.68
N GLU A 111 -21.49 5.24 -6.44
CA GLU A 111 -22.91 5.40 -6.73
C GLU A 111 -23.75 5.09 -5.49
N GLY A 112 -24.62 6.00 -5.16
CA GLY A 112 -25.54 5.89 -4.04
C GLY A 112 -27.01 6.11 -4.48
N PRO A 113 -27.97 5.91 -3.58
CA PRO A 113 -29.39 6.07 -3.89
C PRO A 113 -29.78 7.47 -4.40
N SER A 114 -29.00 8.48 -4.02
CA SER A 114 -29.23 9.90 -4.37
C SER A 114 -28.28 10.42 -5.46
N GLY A 115 -27.54 9.52 -6.14
CA GLY A 115 -26.54 9.87 -7.15
C GLY A 115 -25.13 9.56 -6.72
N SER A 116 -24.15 9.96 -7.53
CA SER A 116 -22.73 9.75 -7.27
C SER A 116 -22.23 10.62 -6.12
N VAL A 117 -21.56 10.01 -5.17
CA VAL A 117 -20.94 10.68 -4.00
C VAL A 117 -19.42 10.59 -4.13
N ALA A 118 -18.75 11.73 -4.04
CA ALA A 118 -17.29 11.79 -3.97
C ALA A 118 -16.85 11.95 -2.52
N TYR A 119 -15.80 11.23 -2.12
CA TYR A 119 -15.22 11.30 -0.78
C TYR A 119 -13.71 11.05 -0.81
N PRO A 120 -12.96 11.56 0.20
CA PRO A 120 -11.53 11.26 0.33
C PRO A 120 -11.30 9.76 0.50
N ASP A 121 -10.25 9.24 -0.14
CA ASP A 121 -9.84 7.86 0.04
C ASP A 121 -9.07 7.66 1.34
N THR A 122 -9.05 6.42 1.81
CA THR A 122 -8.18 5.93 2.87
C THR A 122 -7.50 4.66 2.40
N CYS A 123 -6.22 4.52 2.73
CA CYS A 123 -5.42 3.36 2.32
C CYS A 123 -5.17 2.44 3.50
N VAL A 124 -5.54 1.17 3.35
CA VAL A 124 -5.11 0.09 4.24
C VAL A 124 -4.03 -0.69 3.51
N GLY A 125 -2.87 -0.89 4.12
CA GLY A 125 -1.76 -1.56 3.48
C GLY A 125 -0.99 -2.49 4.41
N THR A 126 -0.40 -3.52 3.83
CA THR A 126 0.35 -4.55 4.59
C THR A 126 1.84 -4.24 4.68
N ASP A 127 2.23 -3.03 4.42
CA ASP A 127 3.61 -2.57 4.47
C ASP A 127 3.81 -1.49 5.55
N SER A 128 4.99 -1.47 6.18
CA SER A 128 5.34 -0.46 7.18
C SER A 128 5.37 0.97 6.62
N HIS A 129 5.52 1.12 5.32
CA HIS A 129 5.53 2.40 4.61
C HIS A 129 4.14 2.86 4.16
N THR A 130 3.06 2.12 4.45
CA THR A 130 1.69 2.50 4.06
C THR A 130 1.33 3.92 4.52
N THR A 131 1.78 4.32 5.70
CA THR A 131 1.53 5.66 6.26
C THR A 131 2.17 6.79 5.44
N MET A 132 3.11 6.49 4.55
CA MET A 132 3.75 7.47 3.66
C MET A 132 2.77 8.04 2.62
N VAL A 133 1.65 7.37 2.36
CA VAL A 133 0.55 7.88 1.53
C VAL A 133 -0.01 9.22 2.04
N ASN A 134 0.26 9.56 3.29
CA ASN A 134 -0.07 10.87 3.87
C ASN A 134 0.55 12.04 3.07
N GLY A 135 1.69 11.84 2.42
CA GLY A 135 2.30 12.82 1.52
C GLY A 135 1.37 13.25 0.38
N LEU A 136 0.43 12.40 -0.03
CA LEU A 136 -0.61 12.66 -1.02
C LEU A 136 -1.91 13.22 -0.40
N GLY A 137 -1.96 13.38 0.93
CA GLY A 137 -3.16 13.78 1.64
C GLY A 137 -4.16 12.65 1.88
N VAL A 138 -3.72 11.41 1.82
CA VAL A 138 -4.51 10.19 2.07
C VAL A 138 -4.14 9.64 3.44
N VAL A 139 -5.13 9.28 4.25
CA VAL A 139 -4.88 8.59 5.52
C VAL A 139 -4.54 7.13 5.23
N GLY A 140 -3.38 6.67 5.71
CA GLY A 140 -2.90 5.31 5.55
C GLY A 140 -2.76 4.56 6.88
N TRP A 141 -3.22 3.30 6.89
CA TRP A 141 -3.01 2.37 7.99
C TRP A 141 -2.11 1.21 7.55
N GLY A 142 -0.99 1.04 8.23
CA GLY A 142 -0.20 -0.17 8.15
C GLY A 142 -0.84 -1.26 9.02
N VAL A 143 -1.19 -2.39 8.43
CA VAL A 143 -1.86 -3.52 9.08
C VAL A 143 -1.16 -4.83 8.76
N GLY A 144 -1.47 -5.90 9.49
CA GLY A 144 -1.06 -7.25 9.14
C GLY A 144 -1.92 -7.86 8.02
N GLY A 145 -1.52 -9.03 7.53
CA GLY A 145 -2.26 -9.73 6.46
C GLY A 145 -3.71 -10.04 6.83
N ILE A 146 -3.95 -10.50 8.04
CA ILE A 146 -5.30 -10.85 8.53
C ILE A 146 -6.22 -9.63 8.59
N GLU A 147 -5.72 -8.48 9.03
CA GLU A 147 -6.50 -7.23 9.02
C GLU A 147 -6.77 -6.73 7.59
N ALA A 148 -5.82 -6.93 6.68
CA ALA A 148 -6.03 -6.62 5.27
C ALA A 148 -7.11 -7.49 4.65
N GLU A 149 -7.14 -8.79 4.96
CA GLU A 149 -8.22 -9.70 4.56
C GLU A 149 -9.56 -9.27 5.14
N ALA A 150 -9.60 -8.93 6.42
CA ALA A 150 -10.83 -8.42 7.06
C ALA A 150 -11.34 -7.17 6.34
N ALA A 151 -10.45 -6.24 6.00
CA ALA A 151 -10.80 -5.04 5.26
C ALA A 151 -11.31 -5.37 3.84
N MET A 152 -10.66 -6.29 3.12
CA MET A 152 -11.12 -6.74 1.81
C MET A 152 -12.49 -7.41 1.86
N LEU A 153 -12.78 -8.16 2.91
CA LEU A 153 -14.07 -8.85 3.10
C LEU A 153 -15.13 -7.96 3.76
N GLY A 154 -14.86 -6.67 3.95
CA GLY A 154 -15.80 -5.73 4.55
C GLY A 154 -16.06 -5.97 6.03
N GLN A 155 -15.16 -6.66 6.73
CA GLN A 155 -15.28 -6.88 8.16
C GLN A 155 -14.74 -5.67 8.94
N PRO A 156 -15.42 -5.23 10.00
CA PRO A 156 -14.95 -4.11 10.80
C PRO A 156 -13.72 -4.50 11.61
N VAL A 157 -12.72 -3.63 11.58
CA VAL A 157 -11.55 -3.71 12.47
C VAL A 157 -11.73 -2.64 13.54
N SER A 158 -11.85 -3.06 14.79
CA SER A 158 -12.02 -2.14 15.93
C SER A 158 -10.68 -1.53 16.32
N MET A 159 -10.65 -0.21 16.47
CA MET A 159 -9.49 0.53 16.98
C MET A 159 -9.94 1.70 17.85
N LEU A 160 -9.06 2.14 18.73
CA LEU A 160 -9.28 3.39 19.47
C LEU A 160 -9.19 4.56 18.49
N ILE A 161 -10.04 5.56 18.68
CA ILE A 161 -9.95 6.79 17.88
C ILE A 161 -8.61 7.45 18.18
N PRO A 162 -7.70 7.59 17.19
CA PRO A 162 -6.39 8.18 17.40
C PRO A 162 -6.52 9.67 17.73
N LYS A 163 -5.62 10.17 18.56
CA LYS A 163 -5.45 11.61 18.72
C LYS A 163 -4.86 12.21 17.46
N VAL A 164 -5.26 13.41 17.12
CA VAL A 164 -4.66 14.16 16.02
C VAL A 164 -3.62 15.11 16.57
N VAL A 165 -2.38 14.99 16.09
CA VAL A 165 -1.26 15.85 16.46
C VAL A 165 -0.85 16.68 15.26
N GLY A 166 -0.96 17.99 15.39
CA GLY A 166 -0.52 18.91 14.34
C GLY A 166 1.00 19.09 14.33
N PHE A 167 1.63 18.88 13.18
CA PHE A 167 3.04 19.17 12.98
C PHE A 167 3.19 20.40 12.08
N LYS A 168 3.62 21.52 12.70
CA LYS A 168 3.78 22.80 12.00
C LYS A 168 5.14 22.88 11.30
N LEU A 169 5.12 22.97 9.99
CA LEU A 169 6.31 23.33 9.23
C LEU A 169 6.37 24.85 9.01
N SER A 170 7.53 25.43 9.20
CA SER A 170 7.78 26.86 8.98
C SER A 170 9.20 27.09 8.45
N GLY A 171 9.36 28.15 7.65
CA GLY A 171 10.65 28.46 7.01
C GLY A 171 10.87 27.68 5.72
N SER A 172 12.13 27.55 5.34
CA SER A 172 12.60 26.82 4.16
C SER A 172 13.81 25.98 4.51
N LEU A 173 14.07 24.94 3.73
CA LEU A 173 15.31 24.16 3.87
C LEU A 173 16.50 25.06 3.60
N PRO A 174 17.53 25.05 4.47
CA PRO A 174 18.76 25.78 4.22
C PRO A 174 19.51 25.17 3.03
N GLU A 175 20.39 25.98 2.44
CA GLU A 175 21.25 25.50 1.35
C GLU A 175 22.11 24.31 1.85
N GLY A 176 22.14 23.24 1.05
CA GLY A 176 22.86 22.00 1.38
C GLY A 176 22.07 20.99 2.20
N ALA A 177 20.91 21.34 2.74
CA ALA A 177 20.02 20.35 3.36
C ALA A 177 19.17 19.62 2.32
N THR A 178 18.99 18.33 2.55
CA THR A 178 18.24 17.44 1.67
C THR A 178 16.84 17.12 2.22
N ALA A 179 15.99 16.50 1.41
CA ALA A 179 14.71 15.94 1.86
C ALA A 179 14.91 14.93 3.00
N THR A 180 15.97 14.14 2.94
CA THR A 180 16.32 13.15 3.98
C THR A 180 16.60 13.81 5.32
N ASP A 181 17.32 14.94 5.35
CA ASP A 181 17.59 15.69 6.58
C ASP A 181 16.28 16.19 7.22
N LEU A 182 15.32 16.64 6.39
CA LEU A 182 14.00 17.05 6.86
C LEU A 182 13.25 15.86 7.48
N VAL A 183 13.20 14.72 6.78
CA VAL A 183 12.52 13.51 7.24
C VAL A 183 13.12 12.99 8.54
N LEU A 184 14.43 12.91 8.64
CA LEU A 184 15.12 12.47 9.86
C LEU A 184 14.86 13.41 11.04
N THR A 185 14.84 14.72 10.81
CA THR A 185 14.55 15.73 11.82
C THR A 185 13.10 15.59 12.34
N ILE A 186 12.13 15.43 11.43
CA ILE A 186 10.72 15.22 11.78
C ILE A 186 10.58 13.93 12.57
N THR A 187 11.21 12.86 12.12
CA THR A 187 11.14 11.54 12.76
C THR A 187 11.71 11.58 14.17
N GLU A 188 12.83 12.25 14.39
CA GLU A 188 13.42 12.42 15.71
C GLU A 188 12.49 13.20 16.65
N GLN A 189 11.94 14.32 16.19
CA GLN A 189 11.03 15.14 16.99
C GLN A 189 9.76 14.35 17.35
N ARG A 190 9.19 13.60 16.42
CA ARG A 190 8.03 12.75 16.67
C ARG A 190 8.33 11.63 17.66
N ARG A 191 9.50 10.99 17.53
CA ARG A 191 9.95 9.96 18.47
C ARG A 191 10.07 10.50 19.90
N ARG A 192 10.60 11.71 20.06
CA ARG A 192 10.68 12.38 21.36
C ARG A 192 9.31 12.75 21.92
N HIS A 193 8.36 13.07 21.07
CA HIS A 193 6.97 13.34 21.48
C HIS A 193 6.24 12.09 21.96
N GLY A 194 6.60 10.90 21.47
CA GLY A 194 6.00 9.63 21.88
C GLY A 194 4.74 9.25 21.10
N GLY A 195 4.56 9.75 19.89
CA GLY A 195 3.34 9.69 19.08
C GLY A 195 2.94 8.33 18.49
N VAL A 196 3.07 7.23 19.22
CA VAL A 196 2.53 5.93 18.79
C VAL A 196 1.02 5.92 19.01
N GLY A 197 0.27 5.56 17.96
CA GLY A 197 -1.20 5.54 18.00
C GLY A 197 -1.84 6.91 17.79
N GLU A 198 -1.12 7.85 17.22
CA GLU A 198 -1.61 9.19 16.88
C GLU A 198 -1.59 9.41 15.38
N PHE A 199 -2.55 10.17 14.85
CA PHE A 199 -2.48 10.73 13.52
C PHE A 199 -1.64 12.00 13.54
N VAL A 200 -0.77 12.15 12.53
CA VAL A 200 0.01 13.36 12.37
C VAL A 200 -0.49 14.14 11.17
N GLU A 201 -0.88 15.37 11.42
CA GLU A 201 -1.29 16.32 10.41
C GLU A 201 -0.21 17.36 10.18
N PHE A 202 0.30 17.44 8.95
CA PHE A 202 1.19 18.53 8.56
C PHE A 202 0.37 19.72 8.08
N TYR A 203 0.60 20.90 8.62
CA TYR A 203 -0.21 22.08 8.29
C TYR A 203 0.63 23.32 7.94
N PRO A 204 0.00 24.27 7.22
CA PRO A 204 0.65 25.49 6.74
C PRO A 204 1.29 26.32 7.87
N PRO A 205 2.22 27.28 7.50
CA PRO A 205 2.50 27.71 6.14
C PRO A 205 3.51 26.86 5.37
N GLY A 206 4.36 26.09 6.02
CA GLY A 206 5.52 25.45 5.39
C GLY A 206 5.18 24.27 4.46
N VAL A 207 4.06 23.56 4.71
CA VAL A 207 3.67 22.39 3.88
C VAL A 207 3.50 22.76 2.41
N ALA A 208 2.95 23.94 2.13
CA ALA A 208 2.73 24.40 0.75
C ALA A 208 4.05 24.66 0.00
N ALA A 209 5.13 24.94 0.72
CA ALA A 209 6.45 25.18 0.15
C ALA A 209 7.26 23.89 -0.06
N VAL A 210 6.82 22.75 0.46
CA VAL A 210 7.50 21.45 0.29
C VAL A 210 6.99 20.77 -0.97
N PRO A 211 7.85 20.49 -1.96
CA PRO A 211 7.47 19.77 -3.18
C PRO A 211 6.86 18.40 -2.89
N LEU A 212 5.99 17.91 -3.77
CA LEU A 212 5.36 16.60 -3.62
C LEU A 212 6.40 15.48 -3.48
N ALA A 213 7.43 15.49 -4.30
CA ALA A 213 8.53 14.52 -4.25
C ALA A 213 9.30 14.51 -2.90
N THR A 214 9.23 15.59 -2.12
CA THR A 214 9.81 15.65 -0.78
C THR A 214 8.80 15.23 0.29
N ARG A 215 7.50 15.34 0.01
CA ARG A 215 6.41 14.93 0.92
C ARG A 215 6.09 13.45 0.79
N ALA A 216 6.03 12.96 -0.43
CA ALA A 216 5.93 11.54 -0.72
C ALA A 216 7.36 11.00 -0.77
N PRO A 217 7.73 10.04 0.05
CA PRO A 217 9.09 9.50 0.04
C PRO A 217 9.30 8.73 -1.26
N SER A 218 10.27 9.20 -1.98
CA SER A 218 10.83 8.49 -3.13
C SER A 218 11.86 7.48 -2.69
#